data_5cf09e91771619ca7ec19fd314bc3cfd
#
_entry.id   5cf09e91771619ca7ec19fd314bc3cfd
#
_cell.length_a   1.000
_cell.length_b   1.000
_cell.length_c   1.000
_cell.angle_alpha   90.00
_cell.angle_beta   90.00
_cell.angle_gamma   90.00
#
_symmetry.space_group_name_H-M   'P 1'
#
loop_
_entity.id
_entity.type
_entity.pdbx_description
1 polymer ?
#
loop_
_entity_poly.entity_id
_entity_poly.type
_entity_poly.pdbx_seq_one_letter_code
_entity_poly.pdbx_strand_id
1 'polypeptide(L)'
;LRVNFSESANFRNQMKKQLILSILLLAAFGLQARAQRKIAGTRTADFTIVYCSALEDEEGIDAARTLRQELAGAAQPELRILPDTAFRRGRAIRLVRSEDRAPFDYAVRVSRGDLLIDGGGSWALTKAAQHVAQMLREGDIPRDAHIEGSVEGECLFARAAGSNLRILADNIWDYSRDDIPEAWRLIGEDPRDDVRAPQFAQLVRAFMPDVLDLQEYSLHMHQRFYPLIRRYGYRIAYEGEEPWNNTPIFYNPETVELVDVNYVLYAPSCWSNIGSKSYTSAVFRKKDTGRLFAVVNTHLWWKSEAAQPGSTYARAAQVRLMMAEAEVLKNKYGCTIFVTGDMNAYEDSLPIRQFIEGGYTPCYKAATDATDNGNGHHICGPKDGYSRTSRRRSPDREKGAIDHCFIYNAQEGVAVKVFDCITARFTVKLTDHYPYLIDAAL
;
A
#
# COMPACT_ATOMS: atom_id res chain seq x y z
N LEU A 1 69.88 1.16 11.84
CA LEU A 1 68.57 0.43 11.72
C LEU A 1 68.28 0.19 10.23
N ARG A 2 68.60 -1.04 9.74
CA ARG A 2 68.16 -1.48 8.40
C ARG A 2 66.76 -2.06 8.53
N VAL A 3 65.76 -1.36 7.99
CA VAL A 3 64.40 -1.89 7.89
C VAL A 3 64.32 -2.84 6.72
N ASN A 4 63.87 -4.08 7.01
CA ASN A 4 63.74 -5.18 6.05
C ASN A 4 62.62 -4.88 5.05
N PHE A 5 62.94 -4.45 3.85
CA PHE A 5 61.99 -4.18 2.76
C PHE A 5 61.37 -5.46 2.13
N SER A 6 61.87 -6.64 2.47
CA SER A 6 61.38 -7.92 1.92
C SER A 6 60.04 -8.41 2.51
N GLU A 7 59.73 -8.07 3.77
CA GLU A 7 58.45 -8.51 4.41
C GLU A 7 57.26 -7.68 3.91
N SER A 8 57.45 -6.40 3.58
CA SER A 8 56.37 -5.56 3.09
C SER A 8 55.91 -5.92 1.67
N ALA A 9 56.81 -6.46 0.82
CA ALA A 9 56.49 -6.93 -0.52
C ALA A 9 55.69 -8.25 -0.50
N ASN A 10 56.03 -9.13 0.44
CA ASN A 10 55.32 -10.40 0.60
C ASN A 10 53.91 -10.19 1.16
N PHE A 11 53.76 -9.30 2.11
CA PHE A 11 52.44 -8.94 2.66
C PHE A 11 51.52 -8.30 1.61
N ARG A 12 52.04 -7.39 0.80
CA ARG A 12 51.29 -6.78 -0.33
C ARG A 12 50.86 -7.81 -1.39
N ASN A 13 51.73 -8.78 -1.69
CA ASN A 13 51.40 -9.85 -2.64
C ASN A 13 50.35 -10.82 -2.08
N GLN A 14 50.39 -11.12 -0.77
CA GLN A 14 49.40 -11.95 -0.12
C GLN A 14 48.03 -11.28 -0.06
N MET A 15 47.97 -9.99 0.28
CA MET A 15 46.74 -9.20 0.24
C MET A 15 46.16 -9.08 -1.19
N LYS A 16 46.99 -8.87 -2.21
CA LYS A 16 46.53 -8.87 -3.62
C LYS A 16 45.94 -10.21 -4.03
N LYS A 17 46.57 -11.35 -3.64
CA LYS A 17 46.05 -12.69 -3.92
C LYS A 17 44.70 -12.94 -3.20
N GLN A 18 44.57 -12.52 -1.95
CA GLN A 18 43.30 -12.63 -1.20
C GLN A 18 42.20 -11.75 -1.81
N LEU A 19 42.52 -10.52 -2.22
CA LEU A 19 41.56 -9.63 -2.87
C LEU A 19 41.10 -10.19 -4.23
N ILE A 20 42.03 -10.72 -5.04
CA ILE A 20 41.71 -11.36 -6.32
C ILE A 20 40.85 -12.60 -6.09
N LEU A 21 41.16 -13.42 -5.08
CA LEU A 21 40.38 -14.61 -4.73
C LEU A 21 38.96 -14.25 -4.24
N SER A 22 38.83 -13.15 -3.46
CA SER A 22 37.53 -12.64 -3.02
C SER A 22 36.70 -12.06 -4.18
N ILE A 23 37.36 -11.37 -5.11
CA ILE A 23 36.70 -10.85 -6.34
C ILE A 23 36.28 -12.01 -7.26
N LEU A 24 37.10 -13.05 -7.40
CA LEU A 24 36.77 -14.25 -8.17
C LEU A 24 35.65 -15.07 -7.51
N LEU A 25 35.66 -15.17 -6.18
CA LEU A 25 34.55 -15.78 -5.44
C LEU A 25 33.25 -14.97 -5.57
N LEU A 26 33.30 -13.65 -5.43
CA LEU A 26 32.15 -12.77 -5.67
C LEU A 26 31.66 -12.83 -7.12
N ALA A 27 32.57 -12.90 -8.10
CA ALA A 27 32.24 -13.10 -9.50
C ALA A 27 31.67 -14.51 -9.78
N ALA A 28 32.19 -15.55 -9.13
CA ALA A 28 31.65 -16.91 -9.23
C ALA A 28 30.28 -17.05 -8.56
N PHE A 29 30.05 -16.40 -7.39
CA PHE A 29 28.73 -16.29 -6.79
C PHE A 29 27.76 -15.45 -7.64
N GLY A 30 28.23 -14.36 -8.25
CA GLY A 30 27.45 -13.55 -9.21
C GLY A 30 27.13 -14.30 -10.50
N LEU A 31 27.99 -15.22 -10.95
CA LEU A 31 27.76 -16.08 -12.12
C LEU A 31 26.83 -17.26 -11.82
N GLN A 32 26.85 -17.81 -10.60
CA GLN A 32 25.87 -18.83 -10.18
C GLN A 32 24.46 -18.24 -10.02
N ALA A 33 24.32 -16.95 -9.64
CA ALA A 33 23.05 -16.26 -9.56
C ALA A 33 22.38 -15.99 -10.94
N ARG A 34 23.06 -16.23 -12.04
CA ARG A 34 22.54 -16.09 -13.40
C ARG A 34 22.11 -17.39 -14.07
N ALA A 35 22.03 -18.51 -13.36
CA ALA A 35 21.46 -19.72 -13.93
C ALA A 35 19.99 -19.48 -14.26
N GLN A 36 19.66 -19.42 -15.55
CA GLN A 36 18.27 -19.33 -16.01
C GLN A 36 17.50 -20.55 -15.48
N ARG A 37 16.53 -20.29 -14.60
CA ARG A 37 15.65 -21.32 -14.06
C ARG A 37 14.74 -21.88 -15.16
N LYS A 38 14.22 -23.08 -14.90
CA LYS A 38 13.34 -23.78 -15.82
C LYS A 38 11.99 -24.05 -15.20
N ILE A 39 10.97 -24.02 -16.03
CA ILE A 39 9.62 -24.49 -15.71
C ILE A 39 9.36 -25.70 -16.59
N ALA A 40 9.09 -26.85 -15.99
CA ALA A 40 8.86 -28.11 -16.70
C ALA A 40 9.97 -28.49 -17.70
N GLY A 41 11.22 -28.12 -17.41
CA GLY A 41 12.40 -28.35 -18.24
C GLY A 41 12.63 -27.29 -19.34
N THR A 42 11.74 -26.31 -19.53
CA THR A 42 11.88 -25.18 -20.45
C THR A 42 12.42 -23.95 -19.72
N ARG A 43 13.35 -23.19 -20.31
CA ARG A 43 13.90 -21.99 -19.68
C ARG A 43 12.80 -20.97 -19.40
N THR A 44 12.83 -20.32 -18.24
CA THR A 44 11.85 -19.27 -17.86
C THR A 44 11.77 -18.16 -18.91
N ALA A 45 12.90 -17.80 -19.55
CA ALA A 45 12.96 -16.79 -20.61
C ALA A 45 12.08 -17.11 -21.84
N ASP A 46 11.73 -18.37 -22.05
CA ASP A 46 10.94 -18.82 -23.21
C ASP A 46 9.43 -18.76 -22.93
N PHE A 47 9.03 -18.25 -21.74
CA PHE A 47 7.63 -18.08 -21.36
C PHE A 47 7.13 -16.64 -21.56
N THR A 48 5.85 -16.53 -21.81
CA THR A 48 5.08 -15.28 -21.78
C THR A 48 4.10 -15.35 -20.61
N ILE A 49 3.99 -14.29 -19.85
CA ILE A 49 2.94 -14.17 -18.83
C ILE A 49 1.64 -13.80 -19.56
N VAL A 50 0.62 -14.61 -19.37
CA VAL A 50 -0.69 -14.45 -20.03
C VAL A 50 -1.76 -14.30 -18.96
N TYR A 51 -2.52 -13.22 -19.01
CA TYR A 51 -3.66 -13.00 -18.13
C TYR A 51 -4.97 -13.05 -18.92
N CYS A 52 -6.06 -13.43 -18.25
CA CYS A 52 -7.39 -13.38 -18.83
C CYS A 52 -7.80 -11.92 -19.07
N SER A 53 -8.26 -11.59 -20.26
CA SER A 53 -8.65 -10.24 -20.68
C SER A 53 -10.16 -10.02 -20.61
N ALA A 54 -10.93 -10.97 -20.11
CA ALA A 54 -12.36 -10.79 -19.87
C ALA A 54 -12.58 -9.55 -18.97
N LEU A 55 -13.64 -8.79 -19.22
CA LEU A 55 -13.93 -7.53 -18.52
C LEU A 55 -14.00 -7.69 -16.99
N GLU A 56 -14.27 -8.90 -16.53
CA GLU A 56 -14.37 -9.26 -15.12
C GLU A 56 -13.04 -9.63 -14.48
N ASP A 57 -11.96 -9.82 -15.28
CA ASP A 57 -10.69 -10.37 -14.80
C ASP A 57 -9.47 -9.47 -15.06
N GLU A 58 -9.63 -8.17 -14.92
CA GLU A 58 -8.44 -7.29 -14.86
C GLU A 58 -7.57 -7.53 -13.61
N GLU A 59 -8.06 -8.32 -12.66
CA GLU A 59 -7.31 -8.75 -11.48
C GLU A 59 -6.06 -9.54 -11.85
N GLY A 60 -6.14 -10.31 -12.93
CA GLY A 60 -4.99 -11.06 -13.44
C GLY A 60 -3.84 -10.19 -13.93
N ILE A 61 -4.08 -8.95 -14.35
CA ILE A 61 -3.00 -8.06 -14.82
C ILE A 61 -2.09 -7.59 -13.68
N ASP A 62 -2.65 -7.35 -12.49
CA ASP A 62 -1.85 -6.94 -11.34
C ASP A 62 -0.98 -8.09 -10.83
N ALA A 63 -1.54 -9.30 -10.79
CA ALA A 63 -0.76 -10.50 -10.48
C ALA A 63 0.33 -10.77 -11.54
N ALA A 64 0.05 -10.51 -12.83
CA ALA A 64 1.04 -10.62 -13.90
C ALA A 64 2.19 -9.60 -13.75
N ARG A 65 1.87 -8.37 -13.36
CA ARG A 65 2.85 -7.33 -13.08
C ARG A 65 3.69 -7.67 -11.84
N THR A 66 3.03 -8.13 -10.77
CA THR A 66 3.70 -8.61 -9.56
C THR A 66 4.67 -9.73 -9.88
N LEU A 67 4.22 -10.75 -10.63
CA LEU A 67 5.09 -11.85 -11.04
C LEU A 67 6.31 -11.37 -11.83
N ARG A 68 6.12 -10.48 -12.80
CA ARG A 68 7.23 -9.94 -13.60
C ARG A 68 8.23 -9.17 -12.74
N GLN A 69 7.73 -8.33 -11.82
CA GLN A 69 8.56 -7.55 -10.91
C GLN A 69 9.38 -8.45 -9.97
N GLU A 70 8.73 -9.43 -9.39
CA GLU A 70 9.37 -10.40 -8.49
C GLU A 70 10.43 -11.26 -9.22
N LEU A 71 10.18 -11.64 -10.47
CA LEU A 71 11.14 -12.35 -11.31
C LEU A 71 12.34 -11.48 -11.66
N ALA A 72 12.14 -10.20 -11.96
CA ALA A 72 13.24 -9.25 -12.22
C ALA A 72 14.12 -9.08 -10.98
N GLY A 73 13.53 -8.97 -9.78
CA GLY A 73 14.25 -8.95 -8.49
C GLY A 73 15.05 -10.25 -8.23
N ALA A 74 14.64 -11.36 -8.82
CA ALA A 74 15.32 -12.66 -8.76
C ALA A 74 16.38 -12.87 -9.86
N ALA A 75 16.81 -11.80 -10.56
CA ALA A 75 17.72 -11.84 -11.69
C ALA A 75 17.26 -12.77 -12.86
N GLN A 76 15.95 -13.03 -12.94
CA GLN A 76 15.34 -13.70 -14.08
C GLN A 76 15.09 -12.71 -15.23
N PRO A 77 14.96 -13.18 -16.48
CA PRO A 77 14.69 -12.31 -17.62
C PRO A 77 13.33 -11.62 -17.50
N GLU A 78 13.23 -10.40 -18.00
CA GLU A 78 11.96 -9.69 -18.08
C GLU A 78 11.02 -10.40 -19.08
N LEU A 79 9.90 -10.92 -18.56
CA LEU A 79 8.92 -11.63 -19.36
C LEU A 79 7.89 -10.67 -19.96
N ARG A 80 7.47 -10.94 -21.20
CA ARG A 80 6.36 -10.22 -21.80
C ARG A 80 5.06 -10.54 -21.08
N ILE A 81 4.22 -9.54 -20.91
CA ILE A 81 2.84 -9.70 -20.41
C ILE A 81 1.89 -9.46 -21.57
N LEU A 82 1.01 -10.40 -21.83
CA LEU A 82 -0.01 -10.30 -22.87
C LEU A 82 -1.38 -10.72 -22.32
N PRO A 83 -2.48 -10.10 -22.80
CA PRO A 83 -3.80 -10.67 -22.61
C PRO A 83 -3.94 -11.98 -23.41
N ASP A 84 -4.80 -12.87 -22.94
CA ASP A 84 -5.08 -14.15 -23.60
C ASP A 84 -5.54 -13.98 -25.06
N THR A 85 -6.30 -12.92 -25.34
CA THR A 85 -6.75 -12.56 -26.69
C THR A 85 -5.60 -12.19 -27.64
N ALA A 86 -4.45 -11.76 -27.15
CA ALA A 86 -3.27 -11.43 -27.95
C ALA A 86 -2.22 -12.55 -28.00
N PHE A 87 -2.31 -13.56 -27.11
CA PHE A 87 -1.40 -14.69 -27.10
C PHE A 87 -1.76 -15.70 -28.19
N ARG A 88 -0.85 -16.02 -29.11
CA ARG A 88 -1.10 -16.90 -30.24
C ARG A 88 -0.44 -18.26 -30.12
N ARG A 89 0.82 -18.31 -29.66
CA ARG A 89 1.61 -19.54 -29.57
C ARG A 89 2.80 -19.37 -28.64
N GLY A 90 3.34 -20.45 -28.12
CA GLY A 90 4.52 -20.49 -27.26
C GLY A 90 4.19 -21.07 -25.88
N ARG A 91 5.12 -20.96 -24.95
CA ARG A 91 4.93 -21.35 -23.56
C ARG A 91 4.37 -20.19 -22.76
N ALA A 92 3.45 -20.48 -21.87
CA ALA A 92 2.77 -19.47 -21.07
C ALA A 92 2.84 -19.75 -19.57
N ILE A 93 2.96 -18.69 -18.79
CA ILE A 93 2.55 -18.64 -17.41
C ILE A 93 1.17 -17.99 -17.43
N ARG A 94 0.13 -18.78 -17.21
CA ARG A 94 -1.26 -18.33 -17.32
C ARG A 94 -1.83 -17.99 -15.95
N LEU A 95 -2.35 -16.77 -15.81
CA LEU A 95 -3.09 -16.34 -14.65
C LEU A 95 -4.59 -16.36 -14.98
N VAL A 96 -5.33 -17.14 -14.24
CA VAL A 96 -6.76 -17.38 -14.46
C VAL A 96 -7.51 -17.17 -13.15
N ARG A 97 -8.57 -16.40 -13.19
CA ARG A 97 -9.56 -16.36 -12.11
C ARG A 97 -10.53 -17.50 -12.30
N SER A 98 -10.75 -18.29 -11.25
CA SER A 98 -11.70 -19.38 -11.22
C SER A 98 -12.86 -19.05 -10.29
N GLU A 99 -14.07 -19.08 -10.80
CA GLU A 99 -15.29 -18.92 -10.01
C GLU A 99 -15.56 -20.10 -9.07
N ASP A 100 -14.97 -21.25 -9.37
CA ASP A 100 -15.11 -22.47 -8.55
C ASP A 100 -14.23 -22.45 -7.29
N ARG A 101 -13.33 -21.44 -7.15
CA ARG A 101 -12.47 -21.28 -5.98
C ARG A 101 -12.98 -20.22 -5.03
N ALA A 102 -12.77 -20.47 -3.73
CA ALA A 102 -13.00 -19.42 -2.74
C ALA A 102 -12.11 -18.20 -3.03
N PRO A 103 -12.54 -16.96 -2.69
CA PRO A 103 -11.87 -15.71 -3.09
C PRO A 103 -10.40 -15.61 -2.68
N PHE A 104 -10.00 -16.33 -1.64
CA PHE A 104 -8.63 -16.31 -1.11
C PHE A 104 -7.80 -17.54 -1.47
N ASP A 105 -8.38 -18.53 -2.14
CA ASP A 105 -7.70 -19.78 -2.47
C ASP A 105 -7.06 -19.74 -3.85
N TYR A 106 -5.90 -20.39 -3.98
CA TYR A 106 -5.19 -20.51 -5.24
C TYR A 106 -4.61 -21.89 -5.47
N ALA A 107 -4.31 -22.20 -6.74
CA ALA A 107 -3.49 -23.31 -7.13
C ALA A 107 -2.43 -22.89 -8.16
N VAL A 108 -1.28 -23.54 -8.12
CA VAL A 108 -0.22 -23.44 -9.13
C VAL A 108 0.07 -24.85 -9.62
N ARG A 109 -0.02 -25.06 -10.94
CA ARG A 109 0.23 -26.38 -11.54
C ARG A 109 0.85 -26.28 -12.92
N VAL A 110 1.66 -27.25 -13.31
CA VAL A 110 2.12 -27.41 -14.67
C VAL A 110 1.07 -28.22 -15.46
N SER A 111 0.64 -27.72 -16.59
CA SER A 111 -0.30 -28.37 -17.49
C SER A 111 0.15 -28.22 -18.94
N ARG A 112 0.34 -29.34 -19.63
CA ARG A 112 0.77 -29.38 -21.05
C ARG A 112 2.02 -28.55 -21.33
N GLY A 113 2.89 -28.34 -20.30
CA GLY A 113 4.12 -27.57 -20.38
C GLY A 113 3.97 -26.07 -20.15
N ASP A 114 2.76 -25.55 -19.96
CA ASP A 114 2.48 -24.24 -19.42
C ASP A 114 2.43 -24.29 -17.89
N LEU A 115 2.69 -23.16 -17.22
CA LEU A 115 2.43 -23.00 -15.80
C LEU A 115 1.07 -22.29 -15.65
N LEU A 116 0.15 -22.90 -14.94
CA LEU A 116 -1.15 -22.34 -14.63
C LEU A 116 -1.16 -21.84 -13.21
N ILE A 117 -1.48 -20.57 -13.03
CA ILE A 117 -1.77 -19.90 -11.76
C ILE A 117 -3.26 -19.65 -11.75
N ASP A 118 -3.98 -20.29 -10.85
CA ASP A 118 -5.44 -20.31 -10.77
C ASP A 118 -5.86 -19.81 -9.38
N GLY A 119 -6.62 -18.73 -9.29
CA GLY A 119 -7.03 -18.11 -8.04
C GLY A 119 -8.49 -17.67 -8.03
N GLY A 120 -9.13 -17.70 -6.87
CA GLY A 120 -10.53 -17.28 -6.69
C GLY A 120 -10.72 -15.76 -6.67
N GLY A 121 -9.63 -14.97 -6.56
CA GLY A 121 -9.66 -13.51 -6.57
C GLY A 121 -8.28 -12.89 -6.71
N SER A 122 -8.20 -11.57 -6.77
CA SER A 122 -6.94 -10.83 -6.97
C SER A 122 -5.89 -11.09 -5.88
N TRP A 123 -6.32 -11.21 -4.63
CA TRP A 123 -5.42 -11.57 -3.53
C TRP A 123 -4.77 -12.93 -3.71
N ALA A 124 -5.58 -13.92 -4.07
CA ALA A 124 -5.14 -15.28 -4.34
C ALA A 124 -4.16 -15.33 -5.52
N LEU A 125 -4.48 -14.66 -6.63
CA LEU A 125 -3.62 -14.56 -7.82
C LEU A 125 -2.29 -13.85 -7.50
N THR A 126 -2.32 -12.76 -6.73
CA THR A 126 -1.10 -12.04 -6.31
C THR A 126 -0.20 -12.93 -5.45
N LYS A 127 -0.76 -13.62 -4.46
CA LYS A 127 0.00 -14.56 -3.62
C LYS A 127 0.60 -15.72 -4.42
N ALA A 128 -0.20 -16.29 -5.33
CA ALA A 128 0.28 -17.36 -6.19
C ALA A 128 1.43 -16.90 -7.11
N ALA A 129 1.36 -15.67 -7.63
CA ALA A 129 2.43 -15.06 -8.41
C ALA A 129 3.74 -14.90 -7.59
N GLN A 130 3.64 -14.41 -6.36
CA GLN A 130 4.76 -14.32 -5.43
C GLN A 130 5.35 -15.71 -5.11
N HIS A 131 4.48 -16.71 -4.90
CA HIS A 131 4.91 -18.08 -4.64
C HIS A 131 5.67 -18.69 -5.82
N VAL A 132 5.18 -18.50 -7.05
CA VAL A 132 5.89 -18.92 -8.28
C VAL A 132 7.26 -18.26 -8.38
N ALA A 133 7.35 -16.96 -8.11
CA ALA A 133 8.63 -16.25 -8.13
C ALA A 133 9.58 -16.78 -7.06
N GLN A 134 9.08 -17.11 -5.88
CA GLN A 134 9.88 -17.75 -4.82
C GLN A 134 10.39 -19.11 -5.23
N MET A 135 9.53 -19.97 -5.80
CA MET A 135 9.95 -21.28 -6.32
C MET A 135 11.09 -21.15 -7.31
N LEU A 136 11.00 -20.19 -8.24
CA LEU A 136 12.04 -19.91 -9.24
C LEU A 136 13.32 -19.30 -8.64
N ARG A 137 13.25 -18.63 -7.51
CA ARG A 137 14.44 -18.24 -6.73
C ARG A 137 15.15 -19.44 -6.12
N GLU A 138 14.38 -20.38 -5.60
CA GLU A 138 14.89 -21.57 -4.90
C GLU A 138 15.35 -22.67 -5.86
N GLY A 139 14.69 -22.85 -7.00
CA GLY A 139 15.02 -23.91 -7.95
C GLY A 139 14.24 -23.85 -9.26
N ASP A 140 14.27 -24.96 -9.97
CA ASP A 140 13.43 -25.17 -11.16
C ASP A 140 12.03 -25.66 -10.71
N ILE A 141 11.00 -25.29 -11.46
CA ILE A 141 9.65 -25.81 -11.24
C ILE A 141 9.51 -27.14 -12.01
N PRO A 142 9.29 -28.28 -11.33
CA PRO A 142 9.18 -29.59 -11.97
C PRO A 142 7.88 -29.74 -12.80
N ARG A 143 7.84 -30.78 -13.65
CA ARG A 143 6.70 -31.04 -14.55
C ARG A 143 5.42 -31.44 -13.81
N ASP A 144 5.56 -32.03 -12.66
CA ASP A 144 4.50 -32.52 -11.79
C ASP A 144 4.17 -31.54 -10.66
N ALA A 145 4.66 -30.29 -10.74
CA ALA A 145 4.36 -29.28 -9.75
C ALA A 145 2.85 -29.05 -9.61
N HIS A 146 2.35 -29.21 -8.41
CA HIS A 146 0.98 -28.93 -8.01
C HIS A 146 1.01 -28.41 -6.58
N ILE A 147 0.53 -27.19 -6.40
CA ILE A 147 0.48 -26.49 -5.12
C ILE A 147 -0.91 -25.91 -4.96
N GLU A 148 -1.47 -26.07 -3.80
CA GLU A 148 -2.68 -25.36 -3.39
C GLU A 148 -2.40 -24.57 -2.12
N GLY A 149 -3.07 -23.44 -1.97
CA GLY A 149 -2.91 -22.57 -0.81
C GLY A 149 -4.05 -21.57 -0.69
N SER A 150 -4.06 -20.90 0.44
CA SER A 150 -4.97 -19.80 0.72
C SER A 150 -4.16 -18.60 1.19
N VAL A 151 -4.62 -17.40 0.84
CA VAL A 151 -4.04 -16.14 1.31
C VAL A 151 -4.82 -15.55 2.48
N GLU A 152 -5.90 -16.21 2.90
CA GLU A 152 -6.70 -15.71 4.01
C GLU A 152 -5.85 -15.52 5.27
N GLY A 153 -5.84 -14.28 5.77
CA GLY A 153 -5.10 -13.90 6.98
C GLY A 153 -3.58 -13.81 6.86
N GLU A 154 -2.99 -13.89 5.65
CA GLU A 154 -1.54 -13.75 5.45
C GLU A 154 -1.10 -12.30 5.21
N CYS A 155 0.13 -11.97 5.65
CA CYS A 155 0.84 -10.75 5.23
C CYS A 155 1.48 -10.98 3.86
N LEU A 156 1.11 -10.15 2.87
CA LEU A 156 1.60 -10.27 1.49
C LEU A 156 2.73 -9.30 1.16
N PHE A 157 2.74 -8.15 1.81
CA PHE A 157 3.64 -7.05 1.46
C PHE A 157 4.55 -6.73 2.65
N ALA A 158 5.77 -7.20 2.60
CA ALA A 158 6.79 -6.88 3.60
C ALA A 158 7.04 -5.36 3.65
N ARG A 159 7.46 -4.88 4.81
CA ARG A 159 7.91 -3.49 4.96
C ARG A 159 9.18 -3.25 4.16
N ALA A 160 9.39 -2.01 3.76
CA ALA A 160 10.64 -1.59 3.15
C ALA A 160 11.83 -1.85 4.09
N ALA A 161 12.95 -2.24 3.50
CA ALA A 161 14.18 -2.49 4.26
C ALA A 161 14.60 -1.25 5.06
N GLY A 162 14.91 -1.44 6.33
CA GLY A 162 15.29 -0.37 7.25
C GLY A 162 14.15 0.52 7.73
N SER A 163 12.88 0.13 7.49
CA SER A 163 11.71 0.73 8.13
C SER A 163 11.22 -0.13 9.30
N ASN A 164 10.69 0.52 10.32
CA ASN A 164 10.07 -0.13 11.47
C ASN A 164 8.67 0.40 11.78
N LEU A 165 8.22 1.42 11.10
CA LEU A 165 6.86 1.96 11.15
C LEU A 165 6.19 1.84 9.79
N ARG A 166 4.93 1.37 9.78
CA ARG A 166 4.03 1.40 8.62
C ARG A 166 2.72 2.08 8.99
N ILE A 167 2.35 3.10 8.23
CA ILE A 167 1.04 3.75 8.30
C ILE A 167 0.31 3.46 6.99
N LEU A 168 -0.94 3.03 7.09
CA LEU A 168 -1.87 2.89 5.97
C LEU A 168 -3.02 3.85 6.18
N ALA A 169 -3.36 4.65 5.19
CA ALA A 169 -4.49 5.57 5.25
C ALA A 169 -5.42 5.41 4.04
N ASP A 170 -6.72 5.53 4.28
CA ASP A 170 -7.74 5.34 3.24
C ASP A 170 -9.05 6.04 3.60
N ASN A 171 -9.62 6.78 2.66
CA ASN A 171 -11.03 7.14 2.71
C ASN A 171 -11.84 5.94 2.19
N ILE A 172 -12.57 5.28 3.10
CA ILE A 172 -13.25 4.03 2.79
C ILE A 172 -14.67 4.21 2.25
N TRP A 173 -15.05 5.43 1.96
CA TRP A 173 -16.36 5.80 1.42
C TRP A 173 -17.54 5.36 2.29
N ASP A 174 -18.18 6.29 2.95
CA ASP A 174 -19.41 6.06 3.73
C ASP A 174 -20.58 5.67 2.80
N TYR A 175 -20.69 4.38 2.53
CA TYR A 175 -21.78 3.80 1.77
C TYR A 175 -22.68 2.95 2.67
N SER A 176 -23.42 3.59 3.54
CA SER A 176 -24.31 2.94 4.49
C SER A 176 -25.73 2.68 3.92
N ARG A 177 -25.80 2.18 2.68
CA ARG A 177 -27.07 1.87 2.01
C ARG A 177 -27.20 0.38 1.76
N ASP A 178 -28.46 -0.09 1.69
CA ASP A 178 -28.78 -1.50 1.38
C ASP A 178 -28.97 -1.76 -0.11
N ASP A 179 -29.04 -0.72 -0.95
CA ASP A 179 -29.21 -0.83 -2.39
C ASP A 179 -27.86 -0.80 -3.13
N ILE A 180 -27.82 -1.44 -4.28
CA ILE A 180 -26.67 -1.37 -5.18
C ILE A 180 -26.99 -0.34 -6.27
N PRO A 181 -26.26 0.79 -6.37
CA PRO A 181 -26.46 1.75 -7.42
C PRO A 181 -26.32 1.11 -8.80
N GLU A 182 -27.08 1.61 -9.76
CA GLU A 182 -27.07 1.05 -11.13
C GLU A 182 -25.65 1.05 -11.74
N ALA A 183 -24.89 2.11 -11.54
CA ALA A 183 -23.51 2.19 -12.04
C ALA A 183 -22.60 1.07 -11.52
N TRP A 184 -22.77 0.66 -10.26
CA TRP A 184 -22.04 -0.47 -9.67
C TRP A 184 -22.54 -1.81 -10.21
N ARG A 185 -23.85 -1.93 -10.34
CA ARG A 185 -24.47 -3.12 -10.90
C ARG A 185 -24.04 -3.38 -12.35
N LEU A 186 -23.89 -2.31 -13.14
CA LEU A 186 -23.41 -2.39 -14.53
C LEU A 186 -21.98 -2.91 -14.67
N ILE A 187 -21.17 -2.72 -13.66
CA ILE A 187 -19.77 -3.22 -13.63
C ILE A 187 -19.62 -4.51 -12.81
N GLY A 188 -20.73 -5.10 -12.33
CA GLY A 188 -20.71 -6.35 -11.56
C GLY A 188 -20.14 -6.20 -10.14
N GLU A 189 -20.14 -5.00 -9.57
CA GLU A 189 -19.59 -4.72 -8.25
C GLU A 189 -20.69 -4.38 -7.24
N ASP A 190 -20.40 -4.63 -5.97
CA ASP A 190 -21.30 -4.36 -4.85
C ASP A 190 -20.60 -3.45 -3.83
N PRO A 191 -21.05 -2.21 -3.64
CA PRO A 191 -20.42 -1.26 -2.72
C PRO A 191 -20.86 -1.41 -1.27
N ARG A 192 -21.76 -2.34 -0.96
CA ARG A 192 -22.28 -2.49 0.39
C ARG A 192 -21.21 -2.92 1.37
N ASP A 193 -21.31 -2.43 2.59
CA ASP A 193 -20.28 -2.62 3.63
C ASP A 193 -20.12 -4.09 4.05
N ASP A 194 -21.16 -4.91 3.95
CA ASP A 194 -21.06 -6.36 4.23
C ASP A 194 -20.21 -7.11 3.18
N VAL A 195 -20.14 -6.61 1.95
CA VAL A 195 -19.27 -7.13 0.88
C VAL A 195 -17.86 -6.55 0.98
N ARG A 196 -17.73 -5.25 1.27
CA ARG A 196 -16.44 -4.55 1.30
C ARG A 196 -15.64 -4.82 2.58
N ALA A 197 -16.29 -4.93 3.73
CA ALA A 197 -15.61 -5.08 5.02
C ALA A 197 -14.64 -6.28 5.09
N PRO A 198 -14.97 -7.48 4.60
CA PRO A 198 -14.01 -8.58 4.53
C PRO A 198 -12.80 -8.27 3.65
N GLN A 199 -12.99 -7.57 2.54
CA GLN A 199 -11.92 -7.18 1.63
C GLN A 199 -11.01 -6.11 2.25
N PHE A 200 -11.57 -5.12 2.97
CA PHE A 200 -10.78 -4.17 3.75
C PHE A 200 -10.00 -4.86 4.87
N ALA A 201 -10.60 -5.83 5.56
CA ALA A 201 -9.89 -6.60 6.57
C ALA A 201 -8.72 -7.38 5.97
N GLN A 202 -8.90 -7.93 4.77
CA GLN A 202 -7.81 -8.58 4.02
C GLN A 202 -6.73 -7.58 3.59
N LEU A 203 -7.10 -6.36 3.17
CA LEU A 203 -6.14 -5.28 2.90
C LEU A 203 -5.27 -5.01 4.13
N VAL A 204 -5.90 -4.81 5.29
CA VAL A 204 -5.17 -4.60 6.56
C VAL A 204 -4.24 -5.77 6.86
N ARG A 205 -4.69 -6.99 6.68
CA ARG A 205 -3.89 -8.19 6.93
C ARG A 205 -2.73 -8.33 5.94
N ALA A 206 -2.96 -8.02 4.66
CA ALA A 206 -1.95 -8.10 3.62
C ALA A 206 -0.78 -7.13 3.85
N PHE A 207 -1.07 -5.94 4.35
CA PHE A 207 -0.05 -4.92 4.60
C PHE A 207 0.44 -4.86 6.03
N MET A 208 -0.33 -5.35 7.02
CA MET A 208 0.01 -5.34 8.45
C MET A 208 0.54 -3.98 8.93
N PRO A 209 -0.21 -2.88 8.77
CA PRO A 209 0.23 -1.58 9.24
C PRO A 209 0.36 -1.54 10.77
N ASP A 210 1.26 -0.71 11.30
CA ASP A 210 1.29 -0.40 12.74
C ASP A 210 0.12 0.51 13.12
N VAL A 211 -0.22 1.44 12.21
CA VAL A 211 -1.31 2.40 12.34
C VAL A 211 -2.12 2.41 11.05
N LEU A 212 -3.44 2.40 11.19
CA LEU A 212 -4.42 2.46 10.10
C LEU A 212 -5.33 3.66 10.34
N ASP A 213 -5.33 4.60 9.41
CA ASP A 213 -6.09 5.84 9.45
C ASP A 213 -7.23 5.77 8.44
N LEU A 214 -8.47 5.85 8.89
CA LEU A 214 -9.63 5.79 8.02
C LEU A 214 -10.41 7.11 8.01
N GLN A 215 -11.03 7.43 6.88
CA GLN A 215 -11.98 8.51 6.74
C GLN A 215 -13.30 7.96 6.19
N GLU A 216 -14.39 8.70 6.39
CA GLU A 216 -15.75 8.26 6.06
C GLU A 216 -16.15 6.94 6.76
N TYR A 217 -15.58 6.68 7.93
CA TYR A 217 -15.85 5.47 8.69
C TYR A 217 -17.22 5.54 9.39
N SER A 218 -18.20 4.86 8.84
CA SER A 218 -19.55 4.83 9.37
C SER A 218 -19.71 3.82 10.50
N LEU A 219 -20.75 4.00 11.34
CA LEU A 219 -21.15 3.01 12.34
C LEU A 219 -21.51 1.67 11.68
N HIS A 220 -22.11 1.72 10.48
CA HIS A 220 -22.48 0.53 9.71
C HIS A 220 -21.23 -0.27 9.28
N MET A 221 -20.20 0.42 8.76
CA MET A 221 -18.91 -0.20 8.45
C MET A 221 -18.23 -0.73 9.73
N HIS A 222 -18.27 0.01 10.84
CA HIS A 222 -17.69 -0.42 12.10
C HIS A 222 -18.22 -1.79 12.56
N GLN A 223 -19.54 -1.97 12.53
CA GLN A 223 -20.16 -3.22 12.97
C GLN A 223 -19.72 -4.44 12.16
N ARG A 224 -19.25 -4.24 10.93
CA ARG A 224 -18.83 -5.31 10.00
C ARG A 224 -17.32 -5.48 9.94
N PHE A 225 -16.59 -4.38 9.89
CA PHE A 225 -15.15 -4.37 9.68
C PHE A 225 -14.35 -4.57 10.98
N TYR A 226 -14.71 -3.85 12.06
CA TYR A 226 -13.92 -3.90 13.30
C TYR A 226 -13.84 -5.29 13.92
N PRO A 227 -14.90 -6.11 13.97
CA PRO A 227 -14.79 -7.49 14.45
C PRO A 227 -13.79 -8.32 13.67
N LEU A 228 -13.59 -8.05 12.37
CA LEU A 228 -12.66 -8.77 11.52
C LEU A 228 -11.21 -8.40 11.86
N ILE A 229 -10.86 -7.10 11.86
CA ILE A 229 -9.49 -6.67 12.15
C ILE A 229 -9.10 -6.87 13.61
N ARG A 230 -10.07 -6.88 14.53
CA ARG A 230 -9.84 -7.22 15.93
C ARG A 230 -9.31 -8.65 16.10
N ARG A 231 -9.70 -9.58 15.23
CA ARG A 231 -9.12 -10.95 15.21
C ARG A 231 -7.64 -10.94 14.83
N TYR A 232 -7.18 -9.91 14.11
CA TYR A 232 -5.77 -9.69 13.78
C TYR A 232 -5.03 -8.88 14.87
N GLY A 233 -5.70 -8.60 15.99
CA GLY A 233 -5.12 -7.92 17.14
C GLY A 233 -5.31 -6.40 17.16
N TYR A 234 -5.86 -5.79 16.10
CA TYR A 234 -6.02 -4.34 16.02
C TYR A 234 -6.99 -3.79 17.07
N ARG A 235 -6.68 -2.58 17.53
CA ARG A 235 -7.51 -1.80 18.43
C ARG A 235 -7.78 -0.43 17.81
N ILE A 236 -8.91 0.17 18.21
CA ILE A 236 -9.22 1.57 17.88
C ILE A 236 -8.68 2.48 19.00
N ALA A 237 -8.07 3.61 18.60
CA ALA A 237 -7.51 4.55 19.57
C ALA A 237 -8.60 5.31 20.33
N TYR A 238 -9.65 5.72 19.61
CA TYR A 238 -10.82 6.38 20.17
C TYR A 238 -12.06 6.05 19.34
N GLU A 239 -13.02 5.37 19.93
CA GLU A 239 -14.26 4.99 19.24
C GLU A 239 -15.20 6.17 19.02
N GLY A 240 -15.21 7.10 19.97
CA GLY A 240 -16.23 8.13 20.06
C GLY A 240 -17.47 7.62 20.80
N GLU A 241 -18.26 8.57 21.31
CA GLU A 241 -19.59 8.32 21.82
C GLU A 241 -20.60 8.91 20.83
N GLU A 242 -21.23 10.01 21.16
CA GLU A 242 -22.03 10.79 20.22
C GLU A 242 -21.42 12.20 20.09
N PRO A 243 -21.11 12.66 18.91
CA PRO A 243 -21.22 12.04 17.59
C PRO A 243 -20.13 10.99 17.29
N TRP A 244 -20.45 10.01 16.44
CA TRP A 244 -19.57 8.93 16.06
C TRP A 244 -18.25 9.42 15.43
N ASN A 245 -17.13 8.76 15.77
CA ASN A 245 -15.83 9.07 15.17
C ASN A 245 -15.75 8.59 13.72
N ASN A 246 -15.83 9.53 12.80
CA ASN A 246 -15.78 9.27 11.35
C ASN A 246 -14.34 9.26 10.77
N THR A 247 -13.35 9.61 11.61
CA THR A 247 -11.91 9.62 11.28
C THR A 247 -11.09 8.81 12.29
N PRO A 248 -11.42 7.51 12.52
CA PRO A 248 -10.74 6.72 13.52
C PRO A 248 -9.28 6.43 13.14
N ILE A 249 -8.47 6.21 14.18
CA ILE A 249 -7.14 5.63 14.10
C ILE A 249 -7.19 4.25 14.72
N PHE A 250 -6.84 3.22 13.95
CA PHE A 250 -6.63 1.88 14.45
C PHE A 250 -5.13 1.63 14.60
N TYR A 251 -4.74 0.76 15.50
CA TYR A 251 -3.33 0.44 15.73
C TYR A 251 -3.13 -1.03 16.08
N ASN A 252 -1.94 -1.51 15.81
CA ASN A 252 -1.49 -2.84 16.21
C ASN A 252 -0.77 -2.76 17.57
N PRO A 253 -1.39 -3.23 18.68
CA PRO A 253 -0.79 -3.16 20.01
C PRO A 253 0.44 -4.04 20.20
N GLU A 254 0.73 -4.97 19.27
CA GLU A 254 1.96 -5.75 19.31
C GLU A 254 3.20 -4.92 18.94
N THR A 255 3.00 -3.88 18.11
CA THR A 255 4.10 -3.06 17.57
C THR A 255 4.16 -1.65 18.12
N VAL A 256 3.03 -1.11 18.56
CA VAL A 256 2.93 0.24 19.15
C VAL A 256 2.08 0.23 20.41
N GLU A 257 2.36 1.18 21.31
CA GLU A 257 1.59 1.45 22.52
C GLU A 257 0.91 2.81 22.37
N LEU A 258 -0.40 2.88 22.59
CA LEU A 258 -1.13 4.14 22.63
C LEU A 258 -0.79 4.91 23.93
N VAL A 259 -0.30 6.14 23.79
CA VAL A 259 0.12 7.01 24.90
C VAL A 259 -0.92 8.09 25.19
N ASP A 260 -1.47 8.69 24.13
CA ASP A 260 -2.46 9.76 24.24
C ASP A 260 -3.36 9.78 23.00
N VAL A 261 -4.58 10.28 23.15
CA VAL A 261 -5.52 10.40 22.04
C VAL A 261 -6.44 11.59 22.25
N ASN A 262 -6.76 12.31 21.16
CA ASN A 262 -7.72 13.39 21.15
C ASN A 262 -8.59 13.29 19.88
N TYR A 263 -9.86 13.63 20.00
CA TYR A 263 -10.82 13.66 18.91
C TYR A 263 -11.53 15.00 18.89
N VAL A 264 -11.59 15.64 17.73
CA VAL A 264 -12.20 16.97 17.58
C VAL A 264 -13.10 16.99 16.35
N LEU A 265 -14.37 17.26 16.59
CA LEU A 265 -15.29 17.66 15.52
C LEU A 265 -15.00 19.10 15.12
N TYR A 266 -14.94 19.35 13.82
CA TYR A 266 -14.85 20.71 13.33
C TYR A 266 -16.17 21.47 13.63
N ALA A 267 -16.04 22.65 14.21
CA ALA A 267 -17.18 23.46 14.55
C ALA A 267 -17.99 23.87 13.29
N PRO A 268 -19.31 24.14 13.42
CA PRO A 268 -20.14 24.60 12.30
C PRO A 268 -19.57 25.83 11.57
N SER A 269 -18.85 26.68 12.28
CA SER A 269 -18.13 27.84 11.71
C SER A 269 -17.02 27.44 10.72
N CYS A 270 -16.57 26.19 10.77
CA CYS A 270 -15.63 25.60 9.79
C CYS A 270 -16.36 24.70 8.79
N TRP A 271 -17.66 24.89 8.63
CA TRP A 271 -18.51 24.15 7.70
C TRP A 271 -18.44 22.64 7.88
N SER A 272 -18.68 22.19 9.10
CA SER A 272 -18.81 20.78 9.40
C SER A 272 -20.25 20.31 9.26
N ASN A 273 -20.47 19.16 8.66
CA ASN A 273 -21.65 18.38 8.93
C ASN A 273 -21.47 17.72 10.30
N ILE A 274 -22.49 17.76 11.11
CA ILE A 274 -22.47 17.12 12.44
C ILE A 274 -22.06 15.64 12.26
N GLY A 275 -20.97 15.25 12.89
CA GLY A 275 -20.47 13.87 12.93
C GLY A 275 -19.62 13.41 11.74
N SER A 276 -19.40 14.24 10.70
CA SER A 276 -18.73 13.77 9.49
C SER A 276 -17.38 14.41 9.18
N LYS A 277 -17.07 15.57 9.77
CA LYS A 277 -15.80 16.28 9.51
C LYS A 277 -15.08 16.57 10.82
N SER A 278 -13.93 15.91 10.98
CA SER A 278 -13.21 15.83 12.23
C SER A 278 -11.73 15.56 12.00
N TYR A 279 -10.98 15.58 13.07
CA TYR A 279 -9.70 14.89 13.15
C TYR A 279 -9.61 14.07 14.44
N THR A 280 -8.83 12.99 14.36
CA THR A 280 -8.34 12.23 15.51
C THR A 280 -6.83 12.38 15.55
N SER A 281 -6.27 12.75 16.70
CA SER A 281 -4.83 12.72 16.93
C SER A 281 -4.50 11.64 17.95
N ALA A 282 -3.43 10.87 17.70
CA ALA A 282 -2.96 9.85 18.62
C ALA A 282 -1.44 9.87 18.73
N VAL A 283 -0.95 9.72 19.97
CA VAL A 283 0.48 9.58 20.26
C VAL A 283 0.76 8.13 20.57
N PHE A 284 1.76 7.58 19.91
CA PHE A 284 2.18 6.19 20.07
C PHE A 284 3.65 6.11 20.51
N ARG A 285 3.96 5.06 21.25
CA ARG A 285 5.31 4.60 21.52
C ARG A 285 5.60 3.38 20.65
N LYS A 286 6.62 3.47 19.79
CA LYS A 286 7.11 2.32 19.04
C LYS A 286 7.81 1.34 19.99
N LYS A 287 7.35 0.09 20.04
CA LYS A 287 7.81 -0.87 21.08
C LYS A 287 9.25 -1.33 20.91
N ASP A 288 9.75 -1.42 19.69
CA ASP A 288 11.11 -1.86 19.37
C ASP A 288 12.17 -0.79 19.67
N THR A 289 11.84 0.50 19.48
CA THR A 289 12.79 1.61 19.68
C THR A 289 12.50 2.45 20.93
N GLY A 290 11.29 2.36 21.49
CA GLY A 290 10.81 3.23 22.56
C GLY A 290 10.50 4.68 22.09
N ARG A 291 10.72 5.00 20.81
CA ARG A 291 10.49 6.34 20.26
C ARG A 291 9.01 6.69 20.24
N LEU A 292 8.71 7.94 20.54
CA LEU A 292 7.37 8.51 20.38
C LEU A 292 7.18 9.05 18.97
N PHE A 293 5.99 8.88 18.45
CA PHE A 293 5.50 9.54 17.25
C PHE A 293 4.00 9.82 17.39
N ALA A 294 3.50 10.76 16.62
CA ALA A 294 2.07 11.06 16.60
C ALA A 294 1.52 10.92 15.19
N VAL A 295 0.24 10.62 15.11
CA VAL A 295 -0.54 10.63 13.88
C VAL A 295 -1.76 11.53 14.08
N VAL A 296 -2.06 12.36 13.08
CA VAL A 296 -3.27 13.18 13.02
C VAL A 296 -4.02 12.81 11.76
N ASN A 297 -5.11 12.08 11.93
CA ASN A 297 -5.99 11.64 10.84
C ASN A 297 -7.15 12.59 10.68
N THR A 298 -7.46 13.04 9.48
CA THR A 298 -8.53 14.03 9.23
C THR A 298 -9.37 13.73 8.00
N HIS A 299 -10.57 14.31 7.99
CA HIS A 299 -11.40 14.47 6.81
C HIS A 299 -11.94 15.90 6.75
N LEU A 300 -11.47 16.70 5.78
CA LEU A 300 -11.85 18.10 5.63
C LEU A 300 -13.17 18.28 4.88
N TRP A 301 -13.66 19.51 4.85
CA TRP A 301 -14.89 19.89 4.13
C TRP A 301 -14.83 19.52 2.65
N TRP A 302 -15.85 18.82 2.15
CA TRP A 302 -15.83 18.15 0.85
C TRP A 302 -16.28 18.97 -0.35
N LYS A 303 -17.19 20.00 -0.15
CA LYS A 303 -17.73 20.73 -1.28
C LYS A 303 -16.68 21.56 -1.98
N SER A 304 -16.79 21.64 -3.31
CA SER A 304 -15.96 22.52 -4.10
C SER A 304 -16.33 24.00 -3.87
N GLU A 305 -15.41 24.90 -4.18
CA GLU A 305 -15.64 26.35 -4.11
C GLU A 305 -16.81 26.78 -5.02
N ALA A 306 -16.95 26.13 -6.18
CA ALA A 306 -18.04 26.41 -7.12
C ALA A 306 -19.41 25.96 -6.59
N ALA A 307 -19.46 24.83 -5.87
CA ALA A 307 -20.70 24.33 -5.27
C ALA A 307 -21.11 25.09 -4.00
N GLN A 308 -20.13 25.59 -3.25
CA GLN A 308 -20.34 26.36 -2.03
C GLN A 308 -19.19 27.36 -1.85
N PRO A 309 -19.40 28.63 -2.19
CA PRO A 309 -18.40 29.69 -2.02
C PRO A 309 -17.90 29.78 -0.58
N GLY A 310 -16.57 29.90 -0.38
CA GLY A 310 -15.92 29.91 0.92
C GLY A 310 -15.42 28.52 1.37
N SER A 311 -15.67 27.46 0.61
CA SER A 311 -15.22 26.08 0.95
C SER A 311 -13.70 25.98 1.12
N THR A 312 -12.93 26.70 0.31
CA THR A 312 -11.48 26.74 0.42
C THR A 312 -11.02 27.35 1.75
N TYR A 313 -11.68 28.42 2.18
CA TYR A 313 -11.37 29.05 3.48
C TYR A 313 -11.81 28.18 4.67
N ALA A 314 -12.90 27.44 4.54
CA ALA A 314 -13.34 26.48 5.55
C ALA A 314 -12.29 25.40 5.74
N ARG A 315 -11.81 24.77 4.67
CA ARG A 315 -10.70 23.79 4.73
C ARG A 315 -9.43 24.40 5.31
N ALA A 316 -9.09 25.62 4.90
CA ALA A 316 -7.93 26.32 5.44
C ALA A 316 -8.05 26.62 6.95
N ALA A 317 -9.25 26.87 7.46
CA ALA A 317 -9.51 27.01 8.89
C ALA A 317 -9.35 25.66 9.62
N GLN A 318 -9.87 24.58 9.05
CA GLN A 318 -9.72 23.23 9.59
C GLN A 318 -8.24 22.81 9.65
N VAL A 319 -7.45 23.11 8.61
CA VAL A 319 -5.99 22.89 8.59
C VAL A 319 -5.31 23.64 9.74
N ARG A 320 -5.67 24.88 10.01
CA ARG A 320 -5.07 25.64 11.13
C ARG A 320 -5.36 24.99 12.49
N LEU A 321 -6.53 24.38 12.68
CA LEU A 321 -6.84 23.64 13.91
C LEU A 321 -5.95 22.41 14.06
N MET A 322 -5.73 21.66 13.00
CA MET A 322 -4.80 20.52 13.03
C MET A 322 -3.34 20.94 13.25
N MET A 323 -2.91 22.03 12.63
CA MET A 323 -1.56 22.58 12.86
C MET A 323 -1.37 23.02 14.31
N ALA A 324 -2.40 23.62 14.91
CA ALA A 324 -2.38 23.97 16.34
C ALA A 324 -2.28 22.73 17.23
N GLU A 325 -3.04 21.67 16.92
CA GLU A 325 -2.92 20.38 17.61
C GLU A 325 -1.52 19.78 17.46
N ALA A 326 -0.97 19.78 16.24
CA ALA A 326 0.39 19.28 16.00
C ALA A 326 1.44 20.05 16.81
N GLU A 327 1.30 21.38 16.97
CA GLU A 327 2.19 22.17 17.85
C GLU A 327 2.03 21.79 19.34
N VAL A 328 0.82 21.50 19.80
CA VAL A 328 0.58 21.00 21.17
C VAL A 328 1.29 19.65 21.36
N LEU A 329 1.14 18.72 20.42
CA LEU A 329 1.79 17.41 20.47
C LEU A 329 3.32 17.52 20.42
N LYS A 330 3.86 18.36 19.53
CA LYS A 330 5.29 18.66 19.45
C LYS A 330 5.83 19.18 20.77
N ASN A 331 5.17 20.18 21.37
CA ASN A 331 5.63 20.79 22.60
C ASN A 331 5.52 19.85 23.80
N LYS A 332 4.50 18.99 23.85
CA LYS A 332 4.27 18.04 24.94
C LYS A 332 5.16 16.82 24.87
N TYR A 333 5.42 16.30 23.66
CA TYR A 333 6.05 14.99 23.45
C TYR A 333 7.39 15.06 22.71
N GLY A 334 7.70 16.16 22.05
CA GLY A 334 8.94 16.31 21.27
C GLY A 334 9.05 15.29 20.12
N CYS A 335 7.94 14.79 19.60
CA CYS A 335 7.92 13.66 18.68
C CYS A 335 7.74 14.07 17.22
N THR A 336 8.08 13.16 16.31
CA THR A 336 7.70 13.26 14.90
C THR A 336 6.20 13.08 14.73
N ILE A 337 5.60 13.87 13.84
CA ILE A 337 4.16 13.89 13.61
C ILE A 337 3.89 13.58 12.15
N PHE A 338 3.02 12.61 11.90
CA PHE A 338 2.45 12.33 10.58
C PHE A 338 1.02 12.90 10.55
N VAL A 339 0.68 13.61 9.48
CA VAL A 339 -0.68 14.12 9.24
C VAL A 339 -1.22 13.44 8.01
N THR A 340 -2.33 12.74 8.13
CA THR A 340 -2.92 11.91 7.09
C THR A 340 -4.38 12.29 6.84
N GLY A 341 -4.92 12.00 5.68
CA GLY A 341 -6.36 12.03 5.44
C GLY A 341 -6.79 12.61 4.11
N ASP A 342 -8.11 12.54 3.91
CA ASP A 342 -8.79 13.19 2.82
C ASP A 342 -8.94 14.70 3.12
N MET A 343 -8.13 15.49 2.48
CA MET A 343 -8.11 16.94 2.67
C MET A 343 -9.07 17.66 1.72
N ASN A 344 -9.70 16.93 0.79
CA ASN A 344 -10.60 17.50 -0.22
C ASN A 344 -10.00 18.75 -0.91
N ALA A 345 -8.69 18.77 -1.07
CA ALA A 345 -7.90 19.92 -1.48
C ALA A 345 -6.70 19.50 -2.30
N TYR A 346 -6.49 20.14 -3.44
CA TYR A 346 -5.33 19.89 -4.30
C TYR A 346 -4.06 20.54 -3.73
N GLU A 347 -2.90 20.05 -4.13
CA GLU A 347 -1.60 20.45 -3.58
C GLU A 347 -1.30 21.95 -3.75
N ASP A 348 -1.76 22.56 -4.85
CA ASP A 348 -1.59 23.98 -5.12
C ASP A 348 -2.62 24.90 -4.42
N SER A 349 -3.56 24.31 -3.68
CA SER A 349 -4.63 25.06 -3.01
C SER A 349 -4.19 25.68 -1.67
N LEU A 350 -4.93 26.69 -1.21
CA LEU A 350 -4.65 27.39 0.05
C LEU A 350 -4.51 26.46 1.27
N PRO A 351 -5.40 25.46 1.51
CA PRO A 351 -5.29 24.57 2.64
C PRO A 351 -3.95 23.81 2.68
N ILE A 352 -3.52 23.29 1.52
CA ILE A 352 -2.30 22.49 1.43
C ILE A 352 -1.05 23.38 1.51
N ARG A 353 -1.07 24.56 0.88
CA ARG A 353 0.05 25.51 1.03
C ARG A 353 0.30 25.91 2.48
N GLN A 354 -0.75 26.02 3.31
CA GLN A 354 -0.58 26.32 4.73
C GLN A 354 0.26 25.27 5.47
N PHE A 355 0.09 23.99 5.16
CA PHE A 355 0.95 22.94 5.71
C PHE A 355 2.40 23.15 5.28
N ILE A 356 2.65 23.37 4.00
CA ILE A 356 4.00 23.54 3.45
C ILE A 356 4.67 24.79 4.04
N GLU A 357 3.97 25.93 4.09
CA GLU A 357 4.45 27.16 4.68
C GLU A 357 4.69 27.02 6.20
N GLY A 358 3.94 26.15 6.87
CA GLY A 358 4.10 25.78 8.28
C GLY A 358 5.22 24.77 8.55
N GLY A 359 6.01 24.39 7.54
CA GLY A 359 7.16 23.49 7.68
C GLY A 359 6.81 21.99 7.62
N TYR A 360 5.62 21.64 7.14
CA TYR A 360 5.25 20.27 6.88
C TYR A 360 5.76 19.82 5.51
N THR A 361 6.35 18.65 5.47
CA THR A 361 6.86 18.07 4.22
C THR A 361 5.93 16.97 3.73
N PRO A 362 5.43 17.01 2.49
CA PRO A 362 4.67 15.90 1.92
C PRO A 362 5.48 14.60 1.98
N CYS A 363 4.88 13.51 2.46
CA CYS A 363 5.59 12.24 2.65
C CYS A 363 6.17 11.70 1.34
N TYR A 364 5.49 11.89 0.21
CA TYR A 364 6.00 11.45 -1.10
C TYR A 364 7.24 12.25 -1.55
N LYS A 365 7.41 13.50 -1.10
CA LYS A 365 8.64 14.30 -1.34
C LYS A 365 9.75 13.94 -0.35
N ALA A 366 9.39 13.53 0.87
CA ALA A 366 10.33 13.09 1.90
C ALA A 366 10.83 11.66 1.69
N ALA A 367 10.08 10.84 0.96
CA ALA A 367 10.38 9.44 0.76
C ALA A 367 11.65 9.22 -0.08
N THR A 368 12.44 8.21 0.32
CA THR A 368 13.57 7.75 -0.49
C THR A 368 13.07 7.09 -1.80
N ASP A 369 11.92 6.41 -1.71
CA ASP A 369 11.25 5.76 -2.85
C ASP A 369 9.75 6.09 -2.81
N ALA A 370 9.24 6.71 -3.86
CA ALA A 370 7.83 6.99 -4.04
C ALA A 370 7.28 6.11 -5.17
N THR A 371 6.57 5.04 -4.79
CA THR A 371 6.17 3.97 -5.71
C THR A 371 4.74 4.10 -6.24
N ASP A 372 4.17 5.28 -6.19
CA ASP A 372 2.78 5.53 -6.62
C ASP A 372 2.55 5.56 -8.13
N ASN A 373 3.57 5.21 -8.90
CA ASN A 373 3.58 5.20 -10.38
C ASN A 373 3.09 6.52 -11.04
N GLY A 374 3.21 7.65 -10.36
CA GLY A 374 2.78 8.97 -10.86
C GLY A 374 1.25 9.12 -10.90
N ASN A 375 0.50 8.23 -10.26
CA ASN A 375 -0.93 8.43 -10.07
C ASN A 375 -1.14 9.20 -8.78
N GLY A 376 -1.73 10.35 -8.87
CA GLY A 376 -2.21 11.05 -7.69
C GLY A 376 -3.24 10.21 -6.93
N HIS A 377 -3.44 10.50 -5.66
CA HIS A 377 -4.60 10.03 -4.93
C HIS A 377 -5.82 10.59 -5.63
N HIS A 378 -6.66 9.73 -6.12
CA HIS A 378 -7.68 10.13 -7.06
C HIS A 378 -8.99 9.43 -6.71
N ILE A 379 -10.06 10.18 -6.70
CA ILE A 379 -11.40 9.63 -6.60
C ILE A 379 -11.68 8.86 -7.88
N CYS A 380 -12.03 7.60 -7.76
CA CYS A 380 -12.44 6.76 -8.88
C CYS A 380 -13.66 5.93 -8.50
N GLY A 381 -14.79 6.57 -8.40
CA GLY A 381 -16.04 5.89 -8.10
C GLY A 381 -16.98 5.82 -9.31
N PRO A 382 -18.08 5.05 -9.20
CA PRO A 382 -19.11 4.95 -10.23
C PRO A 382 -19.71 6.29 -10.62
N LYS A 383 -19.83 7.22 -9.68
CA LYS A 383 -20.35 8.57 -9.90
C LYS A 383 -19.51 9.41 -10.87
N ASP A 384 -18.23 9.08 -11.01
CA ASP A 384 -17.30 9.75 -11.92
C ASP A 384 -17.11 8.97 -13.23
N GLY A 385 -18.04 8.07 -13.53
CA GLY A 385 -17.97 7.20 -14.69
C GLY A 385 -16.92 6.10 -14.48
N TYR A 386 -16.88 5.55 -13.27
CA TYR A 386 -16.06 4.40 -12.96
C TYR A 386 -16.34 3.31 -13.98
N SER A 387 -15.48 3.24 -14.97
CA SER A 387 -15.35 2.09 -15.83
C SER A 387 -13.95 1.56 -15.62
N ARG A 388 -13.76 0.26 -15.77
CA ARG A 388 -12.43 -0.36 -15.74
C ARG A 388 -11.44 0.30 -16.70
N THR A 389 -11.95 1.01 -17.71
CA THR A 389 -11.18 1.74 -18.72
C THR A 389 -11.00 3.22 -18.39
N SER A 390 -11.80 3.81 -17.51
CA SER A 390 -11.82 5.25 -17.24
C SER A 390 -11.03 5.66 -16.00
N ARG A 391 -10.19 4.80 -15.46
CA ARG A 391 -9.19 5.24 -14.50
C ARG A 391 -8.33 6.31 -15.16
N ARG A 392 -8.72 7.55 -14.95
CA ARG A 392 -7.90 8.67 -15.30
C ARG A 392 -6.74 8.70 -14.31
N ARG A 393 -5.63 8.14 -14.73
CA ARG A 393 -4.36 8.46 -14.11
C ARG A 393 -4.18 9.95 -14.32
N SER A 394 -4.15 10.73 -13.25
CA SER A 394 -3.65 12.08 -13.37
C SER A 394 -2.15 11.97 -13.66
N PRO A 395 -1.66 12.43 -14.83
CA PRO A 395 -0.23 12.49 -15.08
C PRO A 395 0.45 13.53 -14.18
N ASP A 396 -0.33 14.37 -13.52
CA ASP A 396 0.11 15.44 -12.66
C ASP A 396 -0.43 15.20 -11.25
N ARG A 397 0.39 14.57 -10.42
CA ARG A 397 0.07 14.25 -9.04
C ARG A 397 -0.35 15.47 -8.24
N GLU A 398 0.35 16.59 -8.43
CA GLU A 398 0.12 17.81 -7.68
C GLU A 398 -1.28 18.37 -7.92
N LYS A 399 -1.85 18.11 -9.09
CA LYS A 399 -3.20 18.54 -9.44
C LYS A 399 -4.29 17.50 -9.19
N GLY A 400 -3.91 16.24 -9.00
CA GLY A 400 -4.87 15.14 -8.88
C GLY A 400 -5.13 14.66 -7.44
N ALA A 401 -4.18 14.85 -6.53
CA ALA A 401 -4.26 14.34 -5.18
C ALA A 401 -5.16 15.21 -4.29
N ILE A 402 -6.10 14.59 -3.58
CA ILE A 402 -6.89 15.21 -2.51
C ILE A 402 -6.67 14.51 -1.17
N ASP A 403 -6.13 13.31 -1.20
CA ASP A 403 -5.64 12.57 -0.04
C ASP A 403 -4.15 12.87 0.13
N HIS A 404 -3.78 13.29 1.33
CA HIS A 404 -2.41 13.73 1.59
C HIS A 404 -1.84 13.12 2.85
N CYS A 405 -0.51 12.97 2.83
CA CYS A 405 0.27 12.68 4.00
C CYS A 405 1.44 13.65 4.12
N PHE A 406 1.64 14.19 5.32
CA PHE A 406 2.75 15.05 5.66
C PHE A 406 3.52 14.51 6.86
N ILE A 407 4.83 14.79 6.88
CA ILE A 407 5.67 14.63 8.05
C ILE A 407 6.03 16.01 8.60
N TYR A 408 5.92 16.18 9.91
CA TYR A 408 6.25 17.40 10.63
C TYR A 408 7.14 17.09 11.83
N ASN A 409 8.04 18.02 12.19
CA ASN A 409 8.95 17.87 13.31
C ASN A 409 9.73 16.55 13.28
N ALA A 410 10.23 16.16 12.10
CA ALA A 410 11.02 14.93 11.95
C ALA A 410 12.23 14.96 12.87
N GLN A 411 12.31 14.03 13.81
CA GLN A 411 13.42 13.90 14.75
C GLN A 411 14.65 13.30 14.05
N GLU A 412 15.82 13.50 14.64
CA GLU A 412 17.06 12.92 14.10
C GLU A 412 16.95 11.39 13.94
N GLY A 413 17.36 10.91 12.78
CA GLY A 413 17.30 9.51 12.38
C GLY A 413 15.93 9.04 11.85
N VAL A 414 14.89 9.88 11.91
CA VAL A 414 13.60 9.57 11.29
C VAL A 414 13.67 9.81 9.78
N ALA A 415 13.23 8.83 9.00
CA ALA A 415 13.20 8.94 7.55
C ALA A 415 12.01 8.19 6.95
N VAL A 416 11.28 8.83 6.04
CA VAL A 416 10.31 8.16 5.18
C VAL A 416 11.08 7.36 4.13
N LYS A 417 10.93 6.04 4.13
CA LYS A 417 11.61 5.13 3.20
C LYS A 417 10.80 4.92 1.94
N VAL A 418 9.51 4.66 2.11
CA VAL A 418 8.59 4.44 1.00
C VAL A 418 7.33 5.27 1.22
N PHE A 419 6.83 5.82 0.15
CA PHE A 419 5.48 6.29 0.01
C PHE A 419 4.85 5.62 -1.22
N ASP A 420 3.72 4.97 -1.05
CA ASP A 420 3.03 4.26 -2.13
C ASP A 420 1.54 4.60 -2.14
N CYS A 421 1.04 5.01 -3.30
CA CYS A 421 -0.39 5.09 -3.58
C CYS A 421 -0.83 3.74 -4.17
N ILE A 422 -1.59 2.95 -3.42
CA ILE A 422 -1.93 1.58 -3.79
C ILE A 422 -3.03 1.59 -4.85
N THR A 423 -2.62 1.58 -6.12
CA THR A 423 -3.54 1.59 -7.27
C THR A 423 -3.86 0.19 -7.82
N ALA A 424 -3.57 -0.84 -7.07
CA ALA A 424 -3.84 -2.23 -7.44
C ALA A 424 -5.36 -2.50 -7.57
N ARG A 425 -5.73 -3.46 -8.41
CA ARG A 425 -7.13 -3.75 -8.71
C ARG A 425 -7.95 -4.16 -7.49
N PHE A 426 -7.34 -4.84 -6.54
CA PHE A 426 -8.02 -5.23 -5.32
C PHE A 426 -8.45 -4.04 -4.44
N THR A 427 -7.81 -2.87 -4.59
CA THR A 427 -8.21 -1.65 -3.85
C THR A 427 -9.35 -0.91 -4.54
N VAL A 428 -9.45 -1.00 -5.86
CA VAL A 428 -10.43 -0.25 -6.67
C VAL A 428 -11.87 -0.59 -6.37
N LYS A 429 -12.10 -1.84 -5.95
CA LYS A 429 -13.43 -2.36 -5.61
C LYS A 429 -13.84 -2.01 -4.19
N LEU A 430 -12.92 -1.43 -3.40
CA LEU A 430 -13.15 -1.18 -1.98
C LEU A 430 -13.75 0.19 -1.71
N THR A 431 -13.24 1.20 -2.42
CA THR A 431 -13.59 2.59 -2.18
C THR A 431 -13.48 3.41 -3.47
N ASP A 432 -13.95 4.63 -3.47
CA ASP A 432 -13.74 5.60 -4.55
C ASP A 432 -12.44 6.41 -4.39
N HIS A 433 -11.60 6.05 -3.40
CA HIS A 433 -10.26 6.56 -3.19
C HIS A 433 -9.20 5.47 -3.39
N TYR A 434 -7.93 5.84 -3.42
CA TYR A 434 -6.80 4.93 -3.35
C TYR A 434 -6.17 4.98 -1.96
N PRO A 435 -5.99 3.83 -1.29
CA PRO A 435 -5.19 3.78 -0.08
C PRO A 435 -3.77 4.24 -0.34
N TYR A 436 -3.14 4.87 0.64
CA TYR A 436 -1.72 5.12 0.58
C TYR A 436 -0.98 4.60 1.80
N LEU A 437 0.25 4.18 1.54
CA LEU A 437 1.13 3.52 2.48
C LEU A 437 2.38 4.36 2.73
N ILE A 438 2.80 4.40 3.97
CA ILE A 438 4.05 5.02 4.38
C ILE A 438 4.86 3.99 5.16
N ASP A 439 6.07 3.67 4.68
CA ASP A 439 7.07 2.96 5.46
C ASP A 439 8.13 3.94 5.93
N ALA A 440 8.36 4.03 7.24
CA ALA A 440 9.31 4.94 7.83
C ALA A 440 10.25 4.23 8.83
N ALA A 441 11.46 4.75 8.97
CA ALA A 441 12.35 4.47 10.08
C ALA A 441 12.09 5.49 11.20
N LEU A 442 11.90 5.00 12.43
CA LEU A 442 11.81 5.81 13.65
C LEU A 442 13.00 5.59 14.55
#